data_5bb3d531da9fa4e23914360f4c04e79a
#
_entry.id   5bb3d531da9fa4e23914360f4c04e79a
#
_cell.length_a   1.000
_cell.length_b   1.000
_cell.length_c   1.000
_cell.angle_alpha   90.00
_cell.angle_beta   90.00
_cell.angle_gamma   90.00
#
_symmetry.space_group_name_H-M   'P 1'
#
loop_
_entity.id
_entity.type
_entity.pdbx_description
1 polymer ?
#
loop_
_entity_poly.entity_id
_entity_poly.type
_entity_poly.pdbx_seq_one_letter_code
_entity_poly.pdbx_strand_id
1 'polypeptide(L)'
;MASVMKPAKPEAAPALYRLLSDSALSRAALGACGVPLAILDARIPARSLTYVNPAFESFFGYRAGDSLGHPLAKLLFRNDEPLVHRLLAEPGARWKLRAWAKDGAVRHVDVSLGAVHSAAGELTHWVVAFSDRSEVEKLRAELEGLKALAAAP
;
A
#
# COMPACT_ATOMS: atom_id res chain seq x y z
N MET A 1 -13.46 -25.05 -28.93
CA MET A 1 -13.84 -24.78 -28.49
C MET A 1 -13.67 -24.19 -27.46
N ALA A 2 -13.16 -24.19 -27.03
CA ALA A 2 -13.05 -23.66 -25.86
C ALA A 2 -13.06 -22.35 -25.71
N SER A 3 -12.67 -21.89 -26.55
CA SER A 3 -12.59 -20.62 -26.56
C SER A 3 -13.61 -19.94 -26.07
N VAL A 4 -14.43 -20.44 -26.12
CA VAL A 4 -15.42 -19.85 -25.84
C VAL A 4 -15.45 -19.32 -24.67
N MET A 5 -14.77 -19.61 -23.96
CA MET A 5 -14.82 -19.19 -22.87
C MET A 5 -14.44 -17.95 -22.56
N LYS A 6 -14.13 -17.20 -23.39
CA LYS A 6 -13.98 -15.91 -23.15
C LYS A 6 -15.16 -15.39 -22.60
N PRO A 7 -15.18 -14.92 -21.40
CA PRO A 7 -16.38 -14.34 -20.84
C PRO A 7 -16.75 -13.13 -21.63
N ALA A 8 -18.00 -12.92 -21.74
CA ALA A 8 -18.48 -11.76 -22.39
C ALA A 8 -18.01 -10.53 -21.65
N LYS A 9 -17.53 -9.56 -22.35
CA LYS A 9 -17.07 -8.37 -21.72
C LYS A 9 -18.20 -7.40 -21.54
N PRO A 10 -18.34 -6.80 -20.38
CA PRO A 10 -19.31 -5.76 -20.18
C PRO A 10 -19.02 -4.59 -21.10
N GLU A 11 -20.00 -3.78 -21.32
CA GLU A 11 -19.82 -2.61 -22.16
C GLU A 11 -18.70 -1.71 -21.68
N ALA A 12 -18.47 -1.65 -20.37
CA ALA A 12 -17.42 -0.83 -19.82
C ALA A 12 -16.03 -1.41 -20.04
N ALA A 13 -15.92 -2.67 -20.45
CA ALA A 13 -14.64 -3.34 -20.56
C ALA A 13 -13.68 -2.67 -21.55
N PRO A 14 -14.09 -2.15 -22.69
CA PRO A 14 -13.15 -1.47 -23.58
C PRO A 14 -12.48 -0.26 -22.94
N ALA A 15 -13.23 0.51 -22.16
CA ALA A 15 -12.65 1.66 -21.46
C ALA A 15 -11.68 1.22 -20.38
N LEU A 16 -12.01 0.16 -19.65
CA LEU A 16 -11.14 -0.38 -18.64
C LEU A 16 -9.86 -0.93 -19.26
N TYR A 17 -9.95 -1.63 -20.36
CA TYR A 17 -8.76 -2.13 -21.03
C TYR A 17 -7.87 -1.00 -21.53
N ARG A 18 -8.44 0.08 -22.01
CA ARG A 18 -7.65 1.21 -22.40
C ARG A 18 -6.92 1.82 -21.23
N LEU A 19 -7.59 1.96 -20.09
CA LEU A 19 -6.98 2.47 -18.88
C LEU A 19 -5.79 1.60 -18.47
N LEU A 20 -5.97 0.29 -18.47
CA LEU A 20 -4.92 -0.63 -18.04
C LEU A 20 -3.79 -0.72 -19.05
N SER A 21 -4.05 -0.46 -20.32
CA SER A 21 -3.03 -0.54 -21.37
C SER A 21 -2.26 0.76 -21.54
N ASP A 22 -2.83 1.87 -21.15
CA ASP A 22 -2.21 3.18 -21.33
C ASP A 22 -1.40 3.51 -20.08
N SER A 23 -0.09 3.45 -20.17
CA SER A 23 0.77 3.67 -19.02
C SER A 23 0.71 5.10 -18.49
N ALA A 24 0.51 6.08 -19.37
CA ALA A 24 0.38 7.47 -18.94
C ALA A 24 -0.92 7.68 -18.17
N LEU A 25 -2.02 7.10 -18.65
CA LEU A 25 -3.31 7.22 -17.98
C LEU A 25 -3.31 6.44 -16.66
N SER A 26 -2.70 5.27 -16.63
CA SER A 26 -2.58 4.47 -15.40
C SER A 26 -1.77 5.22 -14.34
N ARG A 27 -0.67 5.85 -14.76
CA ARG A 27 0.15 6.64 -13.85
C ARG A 27 -0.62 7.85 -13.33
N ALA A 28 -1.37 8.51 -14.19
CA ALA A 28 -2.19 9.65 -13.78
C ALA A 28 -3.28 9.22 -12.79
N ALA A 29 -3.89 8.06 -13.01
CA ALA A 29 -4.91 7.53 -12.11
C ALA A 29 -4.33 7.20 -10.73
N LEU A 30 -3.15 6.59 -10.68
CA LEU A 30 -2.47 6.32 -9.42
C LEU A 30 -2.09 7.61 -8.71
N GLY A 31 -1.65 8.62 -9.47
CA GLY A 31 -1.32 9.92 -8.91
C GLY A 31 -2.51 10.68 -8.39
N ALA A 32 -3.69 10.48 -8.98
CA ALA A 32 -4.91 11.13 -8.53
C ALA A 32 -5.58 10.39 -7.37
N CYS A 33 -5.12 9.18 -7.06
CA CYS A 33 -5.69 8.40 -5.97
C CYS A 33 -5.36 9.07 -4.63
N GLY A 34 -6.36 9.27 -3.81
CA GLY A 34 -6.17 9.90 -2.50
C GLY A 34 -5.65 8.97 -1.41
N VAL A 35 -5.46 7.69 -1.72
CA VAL A 35 -4.92 6.72 -0.78
C VAL A 35 -3.40 6.63 -0.98
N PRO A 36 -2.59 6.72 0.08
CA PRO A 36 -1.15 6.55 -0.06
C PRO A 36 -0.80 5.19 -0.67
N LEU A 37 -0.06 5.22 -1.77
CA LEU A 37 0.35 4.01 -2.49
C LEU A 37 1.86 4.02 -2.71
N ALA A 38 2.46 2.83 -2.60
CA ALA A 38 3.85 2.61 -2.96
C ALA A 38 3.97 1.33 -3.76
N ILE A 39 4.90 1.28 -4.69
CA ILE A 39 5.17 0.07 -5.48
C ILE A 39 6.60 -0.36 -5.21
N LEU A 40 6.77 -1.63 -4.88
CA LEU A 40 8.07 -2.24 -4.62
C LEU A 40 8.44 -3.17 -5.77
N ASP A 41 9.71 -3.18 -6.14
CA ASP A 41 10.21 -4.07 -7.18
C ASP A 41 10.61 -5.41 -6.55
N ALA A 42 9.91 -6.47 -6.95
CA ALA A 42 10.17 -7.80 -6.43
C ALA A 42 11.39 -8.46 -7.06
N ARG A 43 11.90 -7.89 -8.15
CA ARG A 43 12.99 -8.49 -8.91
C ARG A 43 14.37 -8.13 -8.37
N ILE A 44 14.43 -7.17 -7.45
CA ILE A 44 15.70 -6.78 -6.84
C ILE A 44 15.71 -7.22 -5.39
N PRO A 45 16.87 -7.61 -4.85
CA PRO A 45 16.94 -8.15 -3.49
C PRO A 45 16.47 -7.19 -2.40
N ALA A 46 16.72 -5.91 -2.56
CA ALA A 46 16.35 -4.92 -1.56
C ALA A 46 14.86 -4.59 -1.58
N ARG A 47 14.13 -5.02 -2.61
CA ARG A 47 12.72 -4.71 -2.77
C ARG A 47 12.45 -3.22 -2.60
N SER A 48 13.22 -2.42 -3.31
CA SER A 48 13.17 -0.98 -3.19
C SER A 48 11.91 -0.39 -3.79
N LEU A 49 11.54 0.79 -3.30
CA LEU A 49 10.41 1.53 -3.83
C LEU A 49 10.73 2.01 -5.25
N THR A 50 9.82 1.75 -6.17
CA THR A 50 9.94 2.21 -7.56
C THR A 50 8.90 3.28 -7.90
N TYR A 51 7.88 3.44 -7.07
CA TYR A 51 6.87 4.47 -7.26
C TYR A 51 6.22 4.80 -5.92
N VAL A 52 5.93 6.07 -5.72
CA VAL A 52 5.06 6.54 -4.63
C VAL A 52 4.15 7.61 -5.23
N ASN A 53 2.91 7.65 -4.80
CA ASN A 53 1.98 8.66 -5.30
C ASN A 53 2.00 9.91 -4.40
N PRO A 54 1.40 11.02 -4.86
CA PRO A 54 1.36 12.24 -4.05
C PRO A 54 0.72 12.07 -2.67
N ALA A 55 -0.27 11.20 -2.55
CA ALA A 55 -0.87 10.93 -1.25
C ALA A 55 0.12 10.31 -0.27
N PHE A 56 1.00 9.43 -0.76
CA PHE A 56 2.08 8.86 0.04
C PHE A 56 3.03 9.96 0.51
N GLU A 57 3.42 10.83 -0.42
CA GLU A 57 4.32 11.94 -0.10
C GLU A 57 3.75 12.82 1.00
N SER A 58 2.48 13.19 0.88
CA SER A 58 1.83 14.04 1.87
C SER A 58 1.67 13.35 3.21
N PHE A 59 1.28 12.08 3.20
CA PHE A 59 0.98 11.37 4.43
C PHE A 59 2.23 11.06 5.25
N PHE A 60 3.31 10.64 4.58
CA PHE A 60 4.53 10.26 5.28
C PHE A 60 5.62 11.35 5.28
N GLY A 61 5.41 12.42 4.53
CA GLY A 61 6.36 13.53 4.50
C GLY A 61 7.60 13.30 3.66
N TYR A 62 7.61 12.25 2.84
CA TYR A 62 8.72 11.99 1.94
C TYR A 62 8.39 12.48 0.54
N ARG A 63 9.36 13.06 -0.13
CA ARG A 63 9.23 13.32 -1.56
C ARG A 63 9.59 12.07 -2.32
N ALA A 64 9.08 11.92 -3.53
CA ALA A 64 9.42 10.78 -4.37
C ALA A 64 10.93 10.61 -4.51
N GLY A 65 11.66 11.69 -4.73
CA GLY A 65 13.11 11.62 -4.86
C GLY A 65 13.84 11.09 -3.63
N ASP A 66 13.25 11.27 -2.44
CA ASP A 66 13.83 10.79 -1.20
C ASP A 66 13.42 9.35 -0.89
N SER A 67 12.37 8.86 -1.55
CA SER A 67 11.81 7.55 -1.27
C SER A 67 12.26 6.50 -2.25
N LEU A 68 12.34 6.85 -3.51
CA LEU A 68 12.63 5.89 -4.57
C LEU A 68 14.02 5.29 -4.39
N GLY A 69 14.13 4.02 -4.64
CA GLY A 69 15.38 3.30 -4.49
C GLY A 69 15.69 2.85 -3.07
N HIS A 70 14.86 3.20 -2.09
CA HIS A 70 15.05 2.79 -0.70
C HIS A 70 14.07 1.66 -0.31
N PRO A 71 14.49 0.76 0.57
CA PRO A 71 13.59 -0.29 1.05
C PRO A 71 12.49 0.28 1.93
N LEU A 72 11.31 -0.32 1.84
CA LEU A 72 10.17 0.10 2.64
C LEU A 72 10.46 0.03 4.15
N ALA A 73 11.16 -1.00 4.58
CA ALA A 73 11.51 -1.18 5.98
C ALA A 73 12.31 0.01 6.52
N LYS A 74 13.23 0.52 5.71
CA LYS A 74 14.06 1.65 6.11
C LYS A 74 13.25 2.92 6.25
N LEU A 75 12.34 3.17 5.32
CA LEU A 75 11.60 4.42 5.31
C LEU A 75 10.50 4.47 6.37
N LEU A 76 9.74 3.40 6.53
CA LEU A 76 8.53 3.46 7.31
C LEU A 76 8.52 2.61 8.57
N PHE A 77 9.40 1.61 8.68
CA PHE A 77 9.31 0.62 9.75
C PHE A 77 10.61 0.45 10.53
N ARG A 78 11.40 1.50 10.61
CA ARG A 78 12.64 1.52 11.44
C ARG A 78 13.56 0.33 11.18
N ASN A 79 13.73 -0.01 9.90
CA ASN A 79 14.57 -1.13 9.46
C ASN A 79 14.07 -2.50 9.93
N ASP A 80 12.79 -2.65 10.20
CA ASP A 80 12.23 -3.93 10.59
C ASP A 80 12.01 -4.80 9.34
N GLU A 81 13.08 -5.38 8.84
CA GLU A 81 13.04 -6.25 7.67
C GLU A 81 12.16 -7.48 7.89
N PRO A 82 12.22 -8.16 9.06
CA PRO A 82 11.33 -9.30 9.29
C PRO A 82 9.86 -8.96 9.16
N LEU A 83 9.44 -7.76 9.57
CA LEU A 83 8.06 -7.33 9.43
C LEU A 83 7.68 -7.24 7.94
N VAL A 84 8.54 -6.60 7.14
CA VAL A 84 8.26 -6.45 5.71
C VAL A 84 8.24 -7.81 5.03
N HIS A 85 9.13 -8.73 5.39
CA HIS A 85 9.10 -10.08 4.86
C HIS A 85 7.76 -10.77 5.14
N ARG A 86 7.22 -10.61 6.34
CA ARG A 86 5.93 -11.20 6.67
C ARG A 86 4.80 -10.57 5.86
N LEU A 87 4.84 -9.25 5.66
CA LEU A 87 3.83 -8.58 4.85
C LEU A 87 3.84 -9.10 3.41
N LEU A 88 5.01 -9.23 2.83
CA LEU A 88 5.15 -9.65 1.45
C LEU A 88 4.82 -11.12 1.24
N ALA A 89 4.90 -11.92 2.29
CA ALA A 89 4.58 -13.34 2.20
C ALA A 89 3.08 -13.62 2.16
N GLU A 90 2.26 -12.64 2.54
CA GLU A 90 0.81 -12.84 2.58
C GLU A 90 0.08 -11.74 1.84
N PRO A 91 0.19 -11.67 0.50
CA PRO A 91 -0.56 -10.70 -0.29
C PRO A 91 -2.06 -10.93 -0.09
N GLY A 92 -2.79 -9.86 0.02
CA GLY A 92 -4.22 -9.94 0.28
C GLY A 92 -4.61 -9.86 1.73
N ALA A 93 -3.69 -10.05 2.66
CA ALA A 93 -3.96 -9.84 4.08
C ALA A 93 -3.96 -8.34 4.39
N ARG A 94 -4.62 -7.98 5.48
CA ARG A 94 -4.60 -6.61 5.98
C ARG A 94 -3.87 -6.60 7.30
N TRP A 95 -3.02 -5.60 7.45
CA TRP A 95 -2.19 -5.47 8.64
C TRP A 95 -2.45 -4.14 9.32
N LYS A 96 -2.58 -4.15 10.64
CA LYS A 96 -2.69 -2.94 11.44
C LYS A 96 -1.33 -2.67 12.01
N LEU A 97 -0.68 -1.61 11.55
CA LEU A 97 0.70 -1.34 11.88
C LEU A 97 0.93 0.11 12.27
N ARG A 98 2.05 0.35 12.91
CA ARG A 98 2.57 1.69 13.08
C ARG A 98 3.66 1.92 12.05
N ALA A 99 3.60 3.04 11.38
CA ALA A 99 4.64 3.48 10.47
C ALA A 99 5.16 4.82 10.95
N TRP A 100 6.38 5.16 10.57
CA TRP A 100 6.97 6.42 10.98
C TRP A 100 7.16 7.32 9.78
N ALA A 101 6.63 8.54 9.87
CA ALA A 101 6.82 9.56 8.86
C ALA A 101 8.26 10.06 8.91
N LYS A 102 8.64 10.84 7.91
CA LYS A 102 10.00 11.36 7.80
C LYS A 102 10.40 12.18 9.02
N ASP A 103 9.48 12.92 9.61
CA ASP A 103 9.74 13.74 10.78
C ASP A 103 9.74 12.95 12.08
N GLY A 104 9.54 11.63 12.02
CA GLY A 104 9.50 10.77 13.19
C GLY A 104 8.12 10.59 13.78
N ALA A 105 7.11 11.26 13.24
CA ALA A 105 5.75 11.09 13.76
C ALA A 105 5.24 9.69 13.47
N VAL A 106 4.52 9.12 14.42
CA VAL A 106 3.92 7.79 14.27
C VAL A 106 2.61 7.91 13.53
N ARG A 107 2.41 7.07 12.53
CA ARG A 107 1.17 6.95 11.79
C ARG A 107 0.58 5.57 12.04
N HIS A 108 -0.65 5.51 12.51
CA HIS A 108 -1.35 4.23 12.65
C HIS A 108 -2.04 3.94 11.32
N VAL A 109 -1.70 2.82 10.72
CA VAL A 109 -2.15 2.51 9.36
C VAL A 109 -2.70 1.09 9.25
N ASP A 110 -3.66 0.94 8.35
CA ASP A 110 -4.02 -0.36 7.81
C ASP A 110 -3.22 -0.49 6.53
N VAL A 111 -2.50 -1.57 6.39
CA VAL A 111 -1.68 -1.84 5.21
C VAL A 111 -2.31 -2.99 4.45
N SER A 112 -2.57 -2.78 3.17
CA SER A 112 -2.99 -3.85 2.29
C SER A 112 -1.99 -3.97 1.16
N LEU A 113 -1.81 -5.19 0.67
CA LEU A 113 -0.75 -5.47 -0.25
C LEU A 113 -1.23 -6.37 -1.36
N GLY A 114 -0.92 -6.02 -2.58
CA GLY A 114 -1.24 -6.81 -3.76
C GLY A 114 0.01 -7.18 -4.51
N ALA A 115 0.04 -8.40 -5.03
CA ALA A 115 1.14 -8.88 -5.84
C ALA A 115 0.83 -8.64 -7.32
N VAL A 116 1.82 -8.19 -8.07
CA VAL A 116 1.69 -7.96 -9.51
C VAL A 116 2.56 -8.97 -10.24
N HIS A 117 1.95 -9.69 -11.17
CA HIS A 117 2.64 -10.71 -11.95
C HIS A 117 2.69 -10.33 -13.41
N SER A 118 3.73 -10.75 -14.09
CA SER A 118 3.85 -10.56 -15.53
C SER A 118 2.92 -11.53 -16.26
N ALA A 119 2.80 -11.37 -17.57
CA ALA A 119 2.03 -12.29 -18.39
C ALA A 119 2.54 -13.72 -18.28
N ALA A 120 3.82 -13.92 -17.98
CA ALA A 120 4.40 -15.23 -17.78
C ALA A 120 4.17 -15.79 -16.38
N GLY A 121 3.50 -15.04 -15.51
CA GLY A 121 3.22 -15.51 -14.15
C GLY A 121 4.30 -15.19 -13.14
N GLU A 122 5.33 -14.43 -13.52
CA GLU A 122 6.38 -14.08 -12.58
C GLU A 122 6.00 -12.90 -11.74
N LEU A 123 6.30 -12.95 -10.45
CA LEU A 123 6.08 -11.83 -9.55
C LEU A 123 7.05 -10.71 -9.90
N THR A 124 6.56 -9.55 -10.24
CA THR A 124 7.40 -8.42 -10.62
C THR A 124 7.38 -7.30 -9.61
N HIS A 125 6.23 -7.04 -9.01
CA HIS A 125 6.08 -5.92 -8.07
C HIS A 125 5.06 -6.24 -7.00
N TRP A 126 5.11 -5.47 -5.91
CA TRP A 126 4.03 -5.42 -4.94
C TRP A 126 3.49 -4.00 -4.90
N VAL A 127 2.18 -3.87 -4.80
CA VAL A 127 1.51 -2.59 -4.56
C VAL A 127 1.08 -2.55 -3.11
N VAL A 128 1.50 -1.53 -2.39
CA VAL A 128 1.20 -1.37 -0.98
C VAL A 128 0.31 -0.14 -0.81
N ALA A 129 -0.83 -0.32 -0.20
CA ALA A 129 -1.77 0.76 0.09
C ALA A 129 -1.89 0.95 1.60
N PHE A 130 -1.99 2.21 2.01
CA PHE A 130 -2.06 2.55 3.42
C PHE A 130 -3.35 3.31 3.69
N SER A 131 -4.04 2.98 4.77
CA SER A 131 -5.19 3.75 5.24
C SER A 131 -4.89 4.28 6.62
N ASP A 132 -5.20 5.55 6.83
CA ASP A 132 -4.95 6.21 8.10
C ASP A 132 -5.92 5.68 9.16
N ARG A 133 -5.40 5.18 10.26
CA ARG A 133 -6.19 4.68 11.37
C ARG A 133 -6.08 5.56 12.60
N SER A 134 -5.45 6.71 12.50
CA SER A 134 -5.17 7.57 13.66
C SER A 134 -6.43 7.93 14.43
N GLU A 135 -7.52 8.23 13.72
CA GLU A 135 -8.78 8.58 14.37
C GLU A 135 -9.40 7.38 15.08
N VAL A 136 -9.39 6.22 14.43
CA VAL A 136 -9.92 5.00 15.04
C VAL A 136 -9.14 4.64 16.29
N GLU A 137 -7.82 4.74 16.24
CA GLU A 137 -6.98 4.45 17.39
C GLU A 137 -7.22 5.44 18.54
N LYS A 138 -7.41 6.71 18.21
CA LYS A 138 -7.72 7.72 19.21
C LYS A 138 -9.05 7.43 19.89
N LEU A 139 -10.08 7.11 19.12
CA LEU A 139 -11.39 6.77 19.67
C LEU A 139 -11.33 5.51 20.52
N ARG A 140 -10.55 4.54 20.09
CA ARG A 140 -10.37 3.31 20.87
C ARG A 140 -9.70 3.58 22.21
N ALA A 141 -8.65 4.43 22.23
CA ALA A 141 -7.97 4.80 23.46
C ALA A 141 -8.91 5.54 24.40
N GLU A 142 -9.74 6.44 23.85
CA GLU A 142 -10.73 7.15 24.66
C GLU A 142 -11.75 6.20 25.28
N LEU A 143 -12.21 5.22 24.50
CA LEU A 143 -13.16 4.24 24.99
C LEU A 143 -12.53 3.38 26.09
N GLU A 144 -11.29 2.95 25.94
CA GLU A 144 -10.61 2.19 26.96
C GLU A 144 -10.44 3.00 28.24
N GLY A 145 -10.13 4.29 28.11
CA GLY A 145 -10.06 5.18 29.26
C GLY A 145 -11.39 5.30 29.99
N LEU A 146 -12.49 5.41 29.24
CA LEU A 146 -13.81 5.49 29.84
C LEU A 146 -14.21 4.17 30.51
N LYS A 147 -13.86 3.04 29.91
CA LYS A 147 -14.12 1.75 30.52
C LYS A 147 -13.33 1.58 31.82
N ALA A 148 -12.12 2.02 31.85
CA ALA A 148 -11.29 1.97 33.04
C ALA A 148 -11.89 2.81 34.18
N LEU A 149 -12.38 3.99 33.86
CA LEU A 149 -13.03 4.84 34.85
C LEU A 149 -14.32 4.23 35.36
N ALA A 150 -15.10 3.61 34.48
CA ALA A 150 -16.36 2.99 34.88
C ALA A 150 -16.13 1.75 35.74
N ALA A 151 -14.98 1.09 35.60
CA ALA A 151 -14.64 -0.09 36.39
C ALA A 151 -13.95 0.25 37.70
N ALA A 152 -13.57 1.50 37.90
CA ALA A 152 -12.89 1.90 39.14
C ALA A 152 -13.87 1.85 40.33
N PRO A 153 -13.45 1.35 41.46
CA PRO A 153 -14.30 1.27 42.64
C PRO A 153 -14.58 2.64 43.25
#